data_ac08c03f139f6e1c10550e96a742e6b0
#
_entry.id   ac08c03f139f6e1c10550e96a742e6b0
#
_cell.length_a   1.000
_cell.length_b   1.000
_cell.length_c   1.000
_cell.angle_alpha   90.00
_cell.angle_beta   90.00
_cell.angle_gamma   90.00
#
_symmetry.space_group_name_H-M   'P 1'
#
loop_
_entity.id
_entity.type
_entity.pdbx_description
1 polymer ?
#
loop_
_entity_poly.entity_id
_entity_poly.type
_entity_poly.pdbx_seq_one_letter_code
_entity_poly.pdbx_strand_id
1 'polypeptide(L)'
;VLGVYEWSPPEFWLVPNFISVHPGNMLCYCRLVYMPMSYLYGKKFVGPVTNLITSLREEMYNKPYDQINWNKARNCVAKEDLYYPHPLIQDMLWGFLHHVGEPLLNSWPFSKLRQKALEIAISHVRYEDENSRYLCIGSVEKVLCLIARWVEDPNSEAYKLHLARIPDYFWLAEDGLKIQSFGSQMWDAAFAIQAILACNLSEEYGPTLRKAHDFVKASQVSENPSGDFMGMYRHISKGSWNSQCMTKVGKSLIAQLKDY
;
A
#
# COMPACT_ATOMS: atom_id res chain seq x y z
N VAL A 1 -6.94 -13.12 -8.51
CA VAL A 1 -7.09 -12.06 -7.49
C VAL A 1 -8.29 -12.29 -6.58
N LEU A 2 -9.01 -13.40 -6.71
CA LEU A 2 -10.32 -13.61 -6.05
C LEU A 2 -10.25 -14.09 -4.59
N GLY A 3 -9.15 -14.55 -4.07
CA GLY A 3 -9.11 -15.14 -2.73
C GLY A 3 -8.60 -14.28 -1.60
N VAL A 4 -7.92 -13.19 -1.89
CA VAL A 4 -7.16 -12.43 -0.87
C VAL A 4 -7.92 -11.23 -0.31
N TYR A 5 -9.02 -10.80 -0.96
CA TYR A 5 -9.63 -9.50 -0.71
C TYR A 5 -10.98 -9.54 0.01
N GLU A 6 -11.47 -10.69 0.37
CA GLU A 6 -12.77 -10.84 1.07
C GLU A 6 -12.76 -10.25 2.48
N TRP A 7 -11.58 -9.95 3.01
CA TRP A 7 -11.38 -9.39 4.33
C TRP A 7 -11.93 -7.98 4.50
N SER A 8 -12.02 -7.22 3.41
CA SER A 8 -12.40 -5.83 3.44
C SER A 8 -13.19 -5.45 2.19
N PRO A 9 -14.46 -5.84 2.11
CA PRO A 9 -15.31 -5.33 1.06
C PRO A 9 -15.39 -3.80 1.16
N PRO A 10 -15.54 -3.08 0.04
CA PRO A 10 -15.49 -1.61 0.03
C PRO A 10 -16.55 -0.98 0.95
N GLU A 11 -17.62 -1.67 1.28
CA GLU A 11 -18.66 -1.22 2.21
C GLU A 11 -18.14 -1.01 3.63
N PHE A 12 -17.00 -1.61 3.99
CA PHE A 12 -16.34 -1.35 5.27
C PHE A 12 -15.98 0.13 5.46
N TRP A 13 -15.71 0.83 4.37
CA TRP A 13 -15.40 2.28 4.40
C TRP A 13 -16.63 3.17 4.59
N LEU A 14 -17.84 2.59 4.62
CA LEU A 14 -19.09 3.28 4.93
C LEU A 14 -19.49 3.16 6.41
N VAL A 15 -18.81 2.34 7.17
CA VAL A 15 -19.06 2.18 8.61
C VAL A 15 -18.76 3.51 9.30
N PRO A 16 -19.60 3.97 10.24
CA PRO A 16 -19.36 5.22 10.97
C PRO A 16 -18.07 5.20 11.80
N ASN A 17 -17.32 6.30 11.80
CA ASN A 17 -16.02 6.44 12.48
C ASN A 17 -16.04 6.20 13.99
N PHE A 18 -17.20 6.33 14.64
CA PHE A 18 -17.32 6.11 16.09
C PHE A 18 -17.30 4.62 16.46
N ILE A 19 -17.42 3.73 15.49
CA ILE A 19 -17.36 2.28 15.72
C ILE A 19 -15.90 1.85 15.78
N SER A 20 -15.51 1.15 16.85
CA SER A 20 -14.12 0.76 17.12
C SER A 20 -13.49 -0.08 16.01
N VAL A 21 -14.26 -0.88 15.30
CA VAL A 21 -13.83 -1.70 14.17
C VAL A 21 -13.74 -0.94 12.84
N HIS A 22 -13.94 0.38 12.86
CA HIS A 22 -13.86 1.19 11.65
C HIS A 22 -12.45 1.12 11.03
N PRO A 23 -12.32 0.95 9.70
CA PRO A 23 -11.02 0.83 9.04
C PRO A 23 -10.08 2.03 9.28
N GLY A 24 -10.62 3.22 9.50
CA GLY A 24 -9.85 4.42 9.87
C GLY A 24 -9.04 4.28 11.16
N ASN A 25 -9.45 3.39 12.07
CA ASN A 25 -8.75 3.09 13.32
C ASN A 25 -7.65 2.04 13.16
N MET A 26 -7.52 1.43 11.98
CA MET A 26 -6.44 0.49 11.71
C MET A 26 -5.08 1.18 11.67
N LEU A 27 -4.04 0.43 11.97
CA LEU A 27 -2.66 0.86 11.73
C LEU A 27 -2.52 1.36 10.28
N CYS A 28 -1.79 2.46 10.09
CA CYS A 28 -1.69 3.12 8.79
C CYS A 28 -1.29 2.17 7.64
N TYR A 29 -0.35 1.26 7.86
CA TYR A 29 0.04 0.27 6.85
C TYR A 29 -1.12 -0.64 6.42
N CYS A 30 -1.87 -1.16 7.39
CA CYS A 30 -3.04 -2.00 7.09
C CYS A 30 -4.07 -1.21 6.30
N ARG A 31 -4.42 0.01 6.75
CA ARG A 31 -5.38 0.87 6.08
C ARG A 31 -4.97 1.19 4.65
N LEU A 32 -3.72 1.63 4.44
CA LEU A 32 -3.24 2.06 3.13
C LEU A 32 -3.11 0.91 2.12
N VAL A 33 -2.91 -0.31 2.59
CA VAL A 33 -2.91 -1.51 1.74
C VAL A 33 -4.33 -2.00 1.48
N TYR A 34 -5.18 -2.10 2.50
CA TYR A 34 -6.53 -2.63 2.34
C TYR A 34 -7.47 -1.72 1.55
N MET A 35 -7.23 -0.42 1.53
CA MET A 35 -8.08 0.51 0.80
C MET A 35 -8.06 0.31 -0.72
N PRO A 36 -6.92 0.35 -1.41
CA PRO A 36 -6.87 0.03 -2.83
C PRO A 36 -7.26 -1.42 -3.11
N MET A 37 -6.96 -2.37 -2.21
CA MET A 37 -7.40 -3.75 -2.32
C MET A 37 -8.93 -3.84 -2.36
N SER A 38 -9.62 -3.18 -1.44
CA SER A 38 -11.08 -3.18 -1.36
C SER A 38 -11.72 -2.54 -2.60
N TYR A 39 -11.11 -1.49 -3.15
CA TYR A 39 -11.54 -0.88 -4.40
C TYR A 39 -11.43 -1.88 -5.57
N LEU A 40 -10.28 -2.52 -5.74
CA LEU A 40 -10.03 -3.50 -6.81
C LEU A 40 -10.96 -4.70 -6.69
N TYR A 41 -11.16 -5.19 -5.46
CA TYR A 41 -12.10 -6.27 -5.18
C TYR A 41 -13.54 -5.89 -5.56
N GLY A 42 -14.02 -4.76 -5.08
CA GLY A 42 -15.39 -4.33 -5.34
C GLY A 42 -15.65 -3.94 -6.79
N LYS A 43 -14.63 -3.46 -7.51
CA LYS A 43 -14.70 -3.13 -8.93
C LYS A 43 -14.80 -4.37 -9.82
N LYS A 44 -14.29 -5.53 -9.36
CA LYS A 44 -14.26 -6.80 -10.10
C LYS A 44 -13.73 -6.68 -11.52
N PHE A 45 -12.73 -5.78 -11.68
CA PHE A 45 -12.13 -5.52 -12.98
C PHE A 45 -11.43 -6.76 -13.52
N VAL A 46 -11.70 -7.07 -14.78
CA VAL A 46 -11.01 -8.12 -15.53
C VAL A 46 -10.35 -7.47 -16.75
N GLY A 47 -9.04 -7.50 -16.79
CA GLY A 47 -8.26 -7.02 -17.92
C GLY A 47 -8.32 -7.96 -19.13
N PRO A 48 -7.94 -7.48 -20.31
CA PRO A 48 -7.88 -8.32 -21.51
C PRO A 48 -6.85 -9.44 -21.33
N VAL A 49 -7.21 -10.66 -21.73
CA VAL A 49 -6.29 -11.79 -21.73
C VAL A 49 -5.48 -11.75 -23.02
N THR A 50 -4.22 -11.37 -22.90
CA THR A 50 -3.26 -11.34 -24.01
C THR A 50 -2.45 -12.63 -24.07
N ASN A 51 -1.67 -12.86 -25.15
CA ASN A 51 -0.76 -13.99 -25.25
C ASN A 51 0.24 -14.02 -24.10
N LEU A 52 0.72 -12.85 -23.67
CA LEU A 52 1.61 -12.73 -22.50
C LEU A 52 0.93 -13.24 -21.22
N ILE A 53 -0.32 -12.87 -20.99
CA ILE A 53 -1.09 -13.34 -19.81
C ILE A 53 -1.29 -14.84 -19.87
N THR A 54 -1.54 -15.41 -21.06
CA THR A 54 -1.64 -16.85 -21.24
C THR A 54 -0.34 -17.58 -20.90
N SER A 55 0.78 -17.09 -21.43
CA SER A 55 2.10 -17.66 -21.12
C SER A 55 2.44 -17.57 -19.64
N LEU A 56 2.14 -16.42 -18.99
CA LEU A 56 2.34 -16.27 -17.55
C LEU A 56 1.46 -17.21 -16.73
N ARG A 57 0.24 -17.50 -17.18
CA ARG A 57 -0.63 -18.48 -16.51
C ARG A 57 -0.07 -19.90 -16.60
N GLU A 58 0.48 -20.27 -17.75
CA GLU A 58 1.14 -21.56 -17.94
C GLU A 58 2.39 -21.72 -17.08
N GLU A 59 3.16 -20.64 -16.91
CA GLU A 59 4.37 -20.62 -16.05
C GLU A 59 4.02 -20.67 -14.56
N MET A 60 2.98 -19.93 -14.13
CA MET A 60 2.65 -19.75 -12.71
C MET A 60 1.84 -20.89 -12.10
N TYR A 61 1.06 -21.63 -12.88
CA TYR A 61 0.14 -22.64 -12.36
C TYR A 61 0.48 -24.04 -12.83
N ASN A 62 0.45 -24.98 -11.89
CA ASN A 62 0.69 -26.42 -12.17
C ASN A 62 -0.47 -27.11 -12.92
N LYS A 63 -1.58 -26.40 -13.12
CA LYS A 63 -2.78 -26.88 -13.83
C LYS A 63 -3.26 -25.76 -14.76
N PRO A 64 -3.95 -26.13 -15.86
CA PRO A 64 -4.61 -25.14 -16.70
C PRO A 64 -5.49 -24.21 -15.87
N TYR A 65 -5.41 -22.91 -16.14
CA TYR A 65 -6.05 -21.86 -15.35
C TYR A 65 -7.56 -22.04 -15.18
N ASP A 66 -8.22 -22.52 -16.22
CA ASP A 66 -9.66 -22.82 -16.27
C ASP A 66 -10.08 -24.04 -15.46
N GLN A 67 -9.15 -24.95 -15.16
CA GLN A 67 -9.39 -26.14 -14.33
C GLN A 67 -9.17 -25.89 -12.83
N ILE A 68 -8.69 -24.71 -12.45
CA ILE A 68 -8.47 -24.35 -11.04
C ILE A 68 -9.80 -24.02 -10.38
N ASN A 69 -10.15 -24.77 -9.34
CA ASN A 69 -11.31 -24.43 -8.51
C ASN A 69 -10.93 -23.35 -7.48
N TRP A 70 -11.12 -22.09 -7.86
CA TRP A 70 -10.77 -20.94 -7.05
C TRP A 70 -11.51 -20.89 -5.70
N ASN A 71 -12.74 -21.38 -5.64
CA ASN A 71 -13.49 -21.43 -4.38
C ASN A 71 -12.86 -22.40 -3.38
N LYS A 72 -12.27 -23.50 -3.85
CA LYS A 72 -11.51 -24.41 -2.99
C LYS A 72 -10.13 -23.86 -2.63
N ALA A 73 -9.48 -23.18 -3.57
CA ALA A 73 -8.17 -22.56 -3.35
C ALA A 73 -8.19 -21.39 -2.37
N ARG A 74 -9.36 -20.80 -2.13
CA ARG A 74 -9.57 -19.64 -1.27
C ARG A 74 -8.99 -19.79 0.14
N ASN A 75 -9.10 -20.97 0.72
CA ASN A 75 -8.62 -21.27 2.07
C ASN A 75 -7.34 -22.13 2.08
N CYS A 76 -6.70 -22.31 0.92
CA CYS A 76 -5.46 -23.08 0.83
C CYS A 76 -4.28 -22.20 1.21
N VAL A 77 -3.84 -22.34 2.44
CA VAL A 77 -2.61 -21.74 2.97
C VAL A 77 -1.68 -22.88 3.39
N ALA A 78 -0.38 -22.74 3.11
CA ALA A 78 0.60 -23.69 3.62
C ALA A 78 0.54 -23.68 5.16
N LYS A 79 0.62 -24.85 5.78
CA LYS A 79 0.51 -24.94 7.24
C LYS A 79 1.63 -24.21 7.95
N GLU A 80 2.78 -24.14 7.32
CA GLU A 80 3.98 -23.43 7.77
C GLU A 80 3.78 -21.91 7.82
N ASP A 81 2.90 -21.38 6.97
CA ASP A 81 2.58 -19.95 6.88
C ASP A 81 1.38 -19.55 7.76
N LEU A 82 0.73 -20.52 8.39
CA LEU A 82 -0.42 -20.28 9.24
C LEU A 82 0.04 -20.06 10.70
N TYR A 83 0.52 -18.85 10.99
CA TYR A 83 1.00 -18.48 12.33
C TYR A 83 -0.12 -18.36 13.36
N TYR A 84 -1.34 -18.01 12.92
CA TYR A 84 -2.50 -17.85 13.77
C TYR A 84 -3.67 -18.67 13.23
N PRO A 85 -4.13 -19.69 13.95
CA PRO A 85 -5.31 -20.45 13.56
C PRO A 85 -6.55 -19.54 13.61
N HIS A 86 -7.40 -19.64 12.60
CA HIS A 86 -8.64 -18.88 12.57
C HIS A 86 -9.65 -19.46 13.58
N PRO A 87 -10.35 -18.62 14.36
CA PRO A 87 -11.53 -19.07 15.11
C PRO A 87 -12.62 -19.54 14.14
N LEU A 88 -13.32 -20.61 14.49
CA LEU A 88 -14.42 -21.16 13.66
C LEU A 88 -15.47 -20.10 13.30
N ILE A 89 -15.74 -19.17 14.23
CA ILE A 89 -16.69 -18.08 14.02
C ILE A 89 -16.23 -17.14 12.88
N GLN A 90 -14.94 -16.93 12.74
CA GLN A 90 -14.36 -16.14 11.65
C GLN A 90 -14.60 -16.81 10.30
N ASP A 91 -14.36 -18.12 10.21
CA ASP A 91 -14.57 -18.88 8.97
C ASP A 91 -16.06 -18.90 8.58
N MET A 92 -16.96 -19.01 9.56
CA MET A 92 -18.40 -18.90 9.33
C MET A 92 -18.80 -17.51 8.84
N LEU A 93 -18.24 -16.44 9.43
CA LEU A 93 -18.52 -15.07 9.01
C LEU A 93 -18.04 -14.82 7.57
N TRP A 94 -16.82 -15.24 7.25
CA TRP A 94 -16.30 -15.09 5.88
C TRP A 94 -17.05 -15.95 4.86
N GLY A 95 -17.46 -17.14 5.26
CA GLY A 95 -18.33 -17.98 4.43
C GLY A 95 -19.67 -17.31 4.14
N PHE A 96 -20.31 -16.73 5.16
CA PHE A 96 -21.54 -15.98 5.00
C PHE A 96 -21.38 -14.75 4.09
N LEU A 97 -20.35 -13.94 4.31
CA LEU A 97 -20.06 -12.77 3.46
C LEU A 97 -19.82 -13.17 2.01
N HIS A 98 -19.12 -14.27 1.76
CA HIS A 98 -18.88 -14.77 0.40
C HIS A 98 -20.12 -15.27 -0.29
N HIS A 99 -20.91 -16.12 0.37
CA HIS A 99 -22.05 -16.81 -0.27
C HIS A 99 -23.34 -16.00 -0.27
N VAL A 100 -23.51 -15.09 0.67
CA VAL A 100 -24.74 -14.30 0.85
C VAL A 100 -24.47 -12.80 0.67
N GLY A 101 -23.49 -12.25 1.37
CA GLY A 101 -23.19 -10.82 1.35
C GLY A 101 -22.80 -10.33 -0.04
N GLU A 102 -21.85 -10.99 -0.70
CA GLU A 102 -21.39 -10.59 -2.03
C GLU A 102 -22.47 -10.64 -3.12
N PRO A 103 -23.28 -11.68 -3.26
CA PRO A 103 -24.38 -11.68 -4.21
C PRO A 103 -25.39 -10.56 -3.95
N LEU A 104 -25.71 -10.28 -2.67
CA LEU A 104 -26.63 -9.20 -2.31
C LEU A 104 -26.05 -7.83 -2.67
N LEU A 105 -24.79 -7.54 -2.31
CA LEU A 105 -24.14 -6.27 -2.57
C LEU A 105 -23.92 -5.99 -4.07
N ASN A 106 -23.91 -7.01 -4.89
CA ASN A 106 -23.86 -6.87 -6.36
C ASN A 106 -25.24 -6.72 -7.01
N SER A 107 -26.34 -6.92 -6.25
CA SER A 107 -27.71 -6.87 -6.75
C SER A 107 -28.38 -5.54 -6.38
N TRP A 108 -29.34 -5.11 -7.22
CA TRP A 108 -30.17 -3.94 -6.89
C TRP A 108 -31.08 -4.28 -5.70
N PRO A 109 -31.30 -3.35 -4.72
CA PRO A 109 -30.80 -1.96 -4.65
C PRO A 109 -29.42 -1.80 -4.01
N PHE A 110 -28.83 -2.86 -3.46
CA PHE A 110 -27.58 -2.80 -2.67
C PHE A 110 -26.34 -2.44 -3.51
N SER A 111 -26.40 -2.65 -4.83
CA SER A 111 -25.34 -2.22 -5.75
C SER A 111 -25.06 -0.71 -5.69
N LYS A 112 -26.05 0.11 -5.32
CA LYS A 112 -25.84 1.55 -5.07
C LYS A 112 -24.93 1.81 -3.86
N LEU A 113 -25.06 0.97 -2.82
CA LEU A 113 -24.18 1.03 -1.65
C LEU A 113 -22.73 0.68 -2.03
N ARG A 114 -22.56 -0.38 -2.82
CA ARG A 114 -21.27 -0.77 -3.39
C ARG A 114 -20.64 0.37 -4.20
N GLN A 115 -21.39 1.02 -5.07
CA GLN A 115 -20.89 2.15 -5.85
C GLN A 115 -20.41 3.30 -4.95
N LYS A 116 -21.20 3.68 -3.94
CA LYS A 116 -20.82 4.72 -2.98
C LYS A 116 -19.54 4.34 -2.21
N ALA A 117 -19.43 3.07 -1.81
CA ALA A 117 -18.24 2.58 -1.13
C ALA A 117 -16.99 2.63 -2.02
N LEU A 118 -17.13 2.29 -3.29
CA LEU A 118 -16.05 2.40 -4.27
C LEU A 118 -15.60 3.84 -4.51
N GLU A 119 -16.55 4.79 -4.56
CA GLU A 119 -16.25 6.22 -4.68
C GLU A 119 -15.46 6.73 -3.48
N ILE A 120 -15.83 6.31 -2.27
CA ILE A 120 -15.08 6.67 -1.06
C ILE A 120 -13.68 6.04 -1.10
N ALA A 121 -13.57 4.75 -1.38
CA ALA A 121 -12.29 4.06 -1.42
C ALA A 121 -11.33 4.72 -2.43
N ILE A 122 -11.79 5.00 -3.64
CA ILE A 122 -10.93 5.63 -4.65
C ILE A 122 -10.60 7.10 -4.31
N SER A 123 -11.49 7.82 -3.62
CA SER A 123 -11.19 9.19 -3.17
C SER A 123 -10.05 9.21 -2.14
N HIS A 124 -10.01 8.23 -1.25
CA HIS A 124 -8.89 8.06 -0.32
C HIS A 124 -7.59 7.66 -1.04
N VAL A 125 -7.66 6.78 -2.04
CA VAL A 125 -6.49 6.44 -2.87
C VAL A 125 -5.94 7.69 -3.56
N ARG A 126 -6.81 8.52 -4.15
CA ARG A 126 -6.40 9.78 -4.78
C ARG A 126 -5.73 10.73 -3.80
N TYR A 127 -6.32 10.87 -2.62
CA TYR A 127 -5.76 11.71 -1.56
C TYR A 127 -4.39 11.22 -1.11
N GLU A 128 -4.21 9.91 -0.96
CA GLU A 128 -2.93 9.30 -0.60
C GLU A 128 -1.87 9.51 -1.69
N ASP A 129 -2.24 9.31 -2.94
CA ASP A 129 -1.37 9.53 -4.11
C ASP A 129 -0.84 10.97 -4.13
N GLU A 130 -1.70 11.96 -3.96
CA GLU A 130 -1.33 13.38 -3.98
C GLU A 130 -0.44 13.75 -2.79
N ASN A 131 -0.79 13.33 -1.59
CA ASN A 131 -0.02 13.64 -0.37
C ASN A 131 1.31 12.90 -0.31
N SER A 132 1.40 11.70 -0.89
CA SER A 132 2.65 10.95 -1.01
C SER A 132 3.44 11.28 -2.29
N ARG A 133 2.91 12.14 -3.17
CA ARG A 133 3.47 12.44 -4.49
C ARG A 133 3.69 11.18 -5.32
N TYR A 134 2.74 10.26 -5.24
CA TYR A 134 2.75 8.96 -5.93
C TYR A 134 3.89 8.03 -5.49
N LEU A 135 4.52 8.29 -4.35
CA LEU A 135 5.52 7.38 -3.77
C LEU A 135 4.87 6.25 -3.01
N CYS A 136 3.79 6.52 -2.27
CA CYS A 136 3.17 5.59 -1.34
C CYS A 136 4.11 5.19 -0.19
N ILE A 137 3.63 4.43 0.79
CA ILE A 137 4.43 4.08 1.96
C ILE A 137 5.32 2.87 1.73
N GLY A 138 4.93 1.98 0.83
CA GLY A 138 5.66 0.74 0.54
C GLY A 138 5.35 0.16 -0.83
N SER A 139 6.12 -0.82 -1.23
CA SER A 139 6.03 -1.45 -2.56
C SER A 139 4.65 -2.10 -2.81
N VAL A 140 4.06 -2.73 -1.81
CA VAL A 140 2.74 -3.39 -1.93
C VAL A 140 1.64 -2.36 -2.16
N GLU A 141 1.58 -1.32 -1.34
CA GLU A 141 0.64 -0.21 -1.53
C GLU A 141 0.86 0.47 -2.88
N LYS A 142 2.11 0.73 -3.24
CA LYS A 142 2.49 1.33 -4.52
C LYS A 142 1.88 0.59 -5.71
N VAL A 143 2.02 -0.72 -5.75
CA VAL A 143 1.47 -1.55 -6.83
C VAL A 143 -0.06 -1.53 -6.80
N LEU A 144 -0.67 -1.61 -5.63
CA LEU A 144 -2.13 -1.59 -5.49
C LEU A 144 -2.74 -0.25 -5.90
N CYS A 145 -2.15 0.88 -5.48
CA CYS A 145 -2.58 2.21 -5.90
C CYS A 145 -2.39 2.42 -7.41
N LEU A 146 -1.24 2.01 -7.96
CA LEU A 146 -0.99 2.05 -9.40
C LEU A 146 -2.06 1.26 -10.18
N ILE A 147 -2.38 0.03 -9.75
CA ILE A 147 -3.43 -0.78 -10.40
C ILE A 147 -4.81 -0.14 -10.22
N ALA A 148 -5.11 0.42 -9.04
CA ALA A 148 -6.39 1.09 -8.80
C ALA A 148 -6.57 2.30 -9.74
N ARG A 149 -5.52 3.11 -9.94
CA ARG A 149 -5.53 4.25 -10.87
C ARG A 149 -5.60 3.81 -12.33
N TRP A 150 -4.94 2.71 -12.69
CA TRP A 150 -5.07 2.11 -14.02
C TRP A 150 -6.48 1.60 -14.31
N VAL A 151 -7.11 0.95 -13.33
CA VAL A 151 -8.50 0.45 -13.44
C VAL A 151 -9.50 1.61 -13.52
N GLU A 152 -9.20 2.72 -12.85
CA GLU A 152 -10.03 3.93 -12.90
C GLU A 152 -9.97 4.59 -14.28
N ASP A 153 -8.78 4.90 -14.74
CA ASP A 153 -8.49 5.46 -16.06
C ASP A 153 -7.04 5.14 -16.48
N PRO A 154 -6.83 4.21 -17.43
CA PRO A 154 -5.50 3.80 -17.88
C PRO A 154 -4.71 4.91 -18.60
N ASN A 155 -5.37 5.99 -19.02
CA ASN A 155 -4.74 7.13 -19.69
C ASN A 155 -4.50 8.33 -18.76
N SER A 156 -4.89 8.22 -17.49
CA SER A 156 -4.81 9.31 -16.53
C SER A 156 -3.36 9.74 -16.26
N GLU A 157 -3.19 11.02 -15.95
CA GLU A 157 -1.90 11.56 -15.52
C GLU A 157 -1.42 10.90 -14.22
N ALA A 158 -2.36 10.58 -13.31
CA ALA A 158 -2.06 9.89 -12.07
C ALA A 158 -1.41 8.52 -12.31
N TYR A 159 -1.91 7.75 -13.26
CA TYR A 159 -1.31 6.47 -13.63
C TYR A 159 0.12 6.65 -14.17
N LYS A 160 0.35 7.65 -15.04
CA LYS A 160 1.68 7.97 -15.56
C LYS A 160 2.65 8.40 -14.46
N LEU A 161 2.18 9.21 -13.51
CA LEU A 161 2.97 9.62 -12.34
C LEU A 161 3.34 8.41 -11.46
N HIS A 162 2.43 7.45 -11.30
CA HIS A 162 2.77 6.20 -10.64
C HIS A 162 3.85 5.41 -11.37
N LEU A 163 3.76 5.28 -12.70
CA LEU A 163 4.79 4.60 -13.51
C LEU A 163 6.14 5.28 -13.38
N ALA A 164 6.17 6.61 -13.40
CA ALA A 164 7.41 7.39 -13.25
C ALA A 164 8.12 7.16 -11.91
N ARG A 165 7.38 6.73 -10.87
CA ARG A 165 7.91 6.46 -9.53
C ARG A 165 8.33 5.01 -9.28
N ILE A 166 8.07 4.09 -10.20
CA ILE A 166 8.49 2.68 -10.05
C ILE A 166 10.00 2.55 -9.84
N PRO A 167 10.87 3.27 -10.60
CA PRO A 167 12.32 3.18 -10.40
C PRO A 167 12.81 3.61 -9.01
N ASP A 168 12.01 4.37 -8.25
CA ASP A 168 12.38 4.77 -6.89
C ASP A 168 12.40 3.57 -5.91
N TYR A 169 11.77 2.45 -6.28
CA TYR A 169 11.72 1.23 -5.48
C TYR A 169 12.78 0.20 -5.84
N PHE A 170 13.48 0.37 -6.95
CA PHE A 170 14.44 -0.61 -7.45
C PHE A 170 15.85 -0.05 -7.52
N TRP A 171 16.82 -0.89 -7.23
CA TRP A 171 18.21 -0.63 -7.57
C TRP A 171 18.92 -1.93 -7.96
N LEU A 172 19.92 -1.82 -8.80
CA LEU A 172 20.78 -2.93 -9.17
C LEU A 172 21.99 -2.92 -8.24
N ALA A 173 22.14 -3.99 -7.46
CA ALA A 173 23.30 -4.25 -6.62
C ALA A 173 24.23 -5.28 -7.30
N GLU A 174 25.38 -5.56 -6.69
CA GLU A 174 26.34 -6.54 -7.22
C GLU A 174 25.74 -7.95 -7.34
N ASP A 175 24.85 -8.30 -6.42
CA ASP A 175 24.18 -9.61 -6.31
C ASP A 175 22.79 -9.66 -6.97
N GLY A 176 22.41 -8.63 -7.71
CA GLY A 176 21.16 -8.59 -8.49
C GLY A 176 20.21 -7.45 -8.16
N LEU A 177 18.97 -7.56 -8.63
CA LEU A 177 17.93 -6.57 -8.43
C LEU A 177 17.45 -6.57 -6.97
N LYS A 178 17.46 -5.41 -6.35
CA LYS A 178 16.92 -5.15 -5.01
C LYS A 178 15.63 -4.34 -5.10
N ILE A 179 14.73 -4.60 -4.17
CA ILE A 179 13.47 -3.87 -4.04
C ILE A 179 13.35 -3.36 -2.61
N GLN A 180 13.04 -2.07 -2.45
CA GLN A 180 12.76 -1.48 -1.16
C GLN A 180 11.35 -1.86 -0.71
N SER A 181 11.22 -2.39 0.50
CA SER A 181 9.92 -2.75 1.09
C SER A 181 9.19 -1.52 1.64
N PHE A 182 9.92 -0.64 2.33
CA PHE A 182 9.39 0.57 2.95
C PHE A 182 10.36 1.73 2.81
N GLY A 183 9.82 2.95 2.70
CA GLY A 183 10.62 4.15 2.87
C GLY A 183 10.99 4.34 4.34
N SER A 184 12.28 4.31 4.66
CA SER A 184 12.78 4.34 6.03
C SER A 184 13.97 5.29 6.24
N GLN A 185 14.20 6.23 5.31
CA GLN A 185 15.40 7.07 5.28
C GLN A 185 15.65 7.81 6.60
N MET A 186 14.60 8.34 7.23
CA MET A 186 14.73 9.04 8.50
C MET A 186 15.05 8.07 9.64
N TRP A 187 14.42 6.91 9.63
CA TRP A 187 14.66 5.84 10.59
C TRP A 187 16.10 5.32 10.48
N ASP A 188 16.54 5.02 9.28
CA ASP A 188 17.88 4.51 9.00
C ASP A 188 18.95 5.53 9.40
N ALA A 189 18.74 6.81 9.06
CA ALA A 189 19.65 7.89 9.47
C ALA A 189 19.73 8.02 10.99
N ALA A 190 18.60 7.95 11.69
CA ALA A 190 18.57 8.06 13.14
C ALA A 190 19.35 6.92 13.82
N PHE A 191 19.19 5.68 13.35
CA PHE A 191 19.94 4.55 13.89
C PHE A 191 21.42 4.58 13.50
N ALA A 192 21.77 5.00 12.29
CA ALA A 192 23.16 5.15 11.88
C ALA A 192 23.90 6.20 12.72
N ILE A 193 23.27 7.36 12.99
CA ILE A 193 23.82 8.38 13.88
C ILE A 193 24.07 7.81 15.27
N GLN A 194 23.07 7.13 15.85
CA GLN A 194 23.19 6.53 17.18
C GLN A 194 24.31 5.48 17.25
N ALA A 195 24.44 4.65 16.22
CA ALA A 195 25.49 3.64 16.13
C ALA A 195 26.88 4.26 16.09
N ILE A 196 27.12 5.30 15.26
CA ILE A 196 28.39 6.00 15.17
C ILE A 196 28.75 6.64 16.51
N LEU A 197 27.77 7.28 17.18
CA LEU A 197 27.99 7.89 18.50
C LEU A 197 28.30 6.85 19.58
N ALA A 198 27.58 5.73 19.58
CA ALA A 198 27.79 4.63 20.53
C ALA A 198 29.17 3.96 20.39
N CYS A 199 29.71 3.94 19.16
CA CYS A 199 31.06 3.43 18.88
C CYS A 199 32.18 4.43 19.19
N ASN A 200 31.88 5.64 19.71
CA ASN A 200 32.82 6.73 19.96
C ASN A 200 33.61 7.19 18.70
N LEU A 201 32.98 7.10 17.53
CA LEU A 201 33.59 7.46 16.25
C LEU A 201 33.26 8.91 15.80
N SER A 202 32.88 9.77 16.74
CA SER A 202 32.43 11.14 16.48
C SER A 202 33.48 12.03 15.81
N GLU A 203 34.77 11.83 16.13
CA GLU A 203 35.84 12.59 15.50
C GLU A 203 36.07 12.15 14.06
N GLU A 204 36.12 10.84 13.84
CA GLU A 204 36.39 10.25 12.52
C GLU A 204 35.26 10.58 11.53
N TYR A 205 34.01 10.43 11.97
CA TYR A 205 32.82 10.67 11.13
C TYR A 205 32.14 12.01 11.36
N GLY A 206 32.84 12.98 11.92
CA GLY A 206 32.31 14.32 12.23
C GLY A 206 31.64 15.03 11.04
N PRO A 207 32.24 15.06 9.84
CA PRO A 207 31.60 15.62 8.66
C PRO A 207 30.29 14.90 8.27
N THR A 208 30.26 13.57 8.38
CA THR A 208 29.06 12.75 8.11
C THR A 208 27.95 13.02 9.12
N LEU A 209 28.29 13.10 10.41
CA LEU A 209 27.34 13.44 11.48
C LEU A 209 26.73 14.84 11.31
N ARG A 210 27.49 15.82 10.85
CA ARG A 210 26.97 17.16 10.54
C ARG A 210 25.95 17.10 9.39
N LYS A 211 26.28 16.42 8.29
CA LYS A 211 25.34 16.23 7.17
C LYS A 211 24.08 15.48 7.62
N ALA A 212 24.24 14.47 8.46
CA ALA A 212 23.12 13.71 9.01
C ALA A 212 22.23 14.58 9.91
N HIS A 213 22.81 15.44 10.75
CA HIS A 213 22.07 16.43 11.55
C HIS A 213 21.27 17.38 10.64
N ASP A 214 21.90 17.91 9.61
CA ASP A 214 21.24 18.83 8.67
C ASP A 214 20.10 18.11 7.93
N PHE A 215 20.30 16.86 7.56
CA PHE A 215 19.26 16.03 6.98
C PHE A 215 18.07 15.84 7.94
N VAL A 216 18.32 15.45 9.19
CA VAL A 216 17.27 15.28 10.21
C VAL A 216 16.50 16.59 10.39
N LYS A 217 17.20 17.70 10.51
CA LYS A 217 16.59 19.04 10.67
C LYS A 217 15.74 19.43 9.45
N ALA A 218 16.24 19.20 8.24
CA ALA A 218 15.53 19.52 7.01
C ALA A 218 14.33 18.59 6.75
N SER A 219 14.31 17.42 7.38
CA SER A 219 13.26 16.40 7.23
C SER A 219 12.06 16.62 8.13
N GLN A 220 12.11 17.61 9.03
CA GLN A 220 10.96 17.92 9.87
C GLN A 220 9.78 18.40 9.04
N VAL A 221 8.59 17.84 9.32
CA VAL A 221 7.34 18.19 8.63
C VAL A 221 6.96 19.62 9.00
N SER A 222 6.93 20.51 8.02
CA SER A 222 6.64 21.94 8.21
C SER A 222 5.16 22.30 8.21
N GLU A 223 4.32 21.46 7.63
CA GLU A 223 2.89 21.70 7.42
C GLU A 223 2.06 20.44 7.67
N ASN A 224 0.80 20.61 8.03
CA ASN A 224 -0.14 19.49 8.07
C ASN A 224 -0.49 19.04 6.65
N PRO A 225 -1.01 17.79 6.47
CA PRO A 225 -1.55 17.38 5.18
C PRO A 225 -2.62 18.34 4.68
N SER A 226 -2.77 18.47 3.37
CA SER A 226 -3.73 19.40 2.76
C SER A 226 -5.19 18.94 2.89
N GLY A 227 -6.13 19.88 2.78
CA GLY A 227 -7.56 19.60 2.77
C GLY A 227 -8.11 19.06 4.08
N ASP A 228 -9.20 18.32 4.01
CA ASP A 228 -9.81 17.63 5.17
C ASP A 228 -9.04 16.34 5.49
N PHE A 229 -7.83 16.51 6.02
CA PHE A 229 -6.95 15.39 6.32
C PHE A 229 -7.49 14.48 7.44
N MET A 230 -8.29 15.02 8.36
CA MET A 230 -8.89 14.21 9.42
C MET A 230 -9.98 13.29 8.86
N GLY A 231 -10.80 13.79 7.93
CA GLY A 231 -11.75 12.97 7.19
C GLY A 231 -11.09 11.90 6.32
N MET A 232 -9.83 12.11 5.96
CA MET A 232 -8.98 11.14 5.24
C MET A 232 -8.12 10.27 6.19
N TYR A 233 -8.50 10.17 7.47
CA TYR A 233 -7.83 9.38 8.51
C TYR A 233 -6.37 9.76 8.74
N ARG A 234 -5.99 11.00 8.46
CA ARG A 234 -4.69 11.56 8.77
C ARG A 234 -4.73 12.37 10.05
N HIS A 235 -3.58 12.52 10.68
CA HIS A 235 -3.41 13.27 11.93
C HIS A 235 -2.59 14.54 11.70
N ILE A 236 -2.62 15.43 12.69
CA ILE A 236 -1.70 16.57 12.78
C ILE A 236 -0.28 16.02 12.72
N SER A 237 0.50 16.47 11.74
CA SER A 237 1.86 16.00 11.50
C SER A 237 2.90 17.11 11.50
N LYS A 238 2.49 18.37 11.50
CA LYS A 238 3.40 19.51 11.61
C LYS A 238 4.29 19.38 12.84
N GLY A 239 5.60 19.51 12.65
CA GLY A 239 6.62 19.39 13.69
C GLY A 239 7.09 17.96 13.97
N SER A 240 6.47 16.95 13.38
CA SER A 240 6.89 15.55 13.46
C SER A 240 7.97 15.20 12.42
N TRP A 241 8.48 13.98 12.50
CA TRP A 241 9.29 13.35 11.46
C TRP A 241 8.56 12.11 10.93
N ASN A 242 8.46 12.01 9.61
CA ASN A 242 7.96 10.81 8.97
C ASN A 242 9.11 9.81 8.79
N SER A 243 8.81 8.52 8.82
CA SER A 243 9.80 7.47 8.54
C SER A 243 10.42 7.61 7.15
N GLN A 244 9.63 8.05 6.19
CA GLN A 244 10.03 8.32 4.81
C GLN A 244 10.15 9.83 4.61
N CYS A 245 11.34 10.29 4.22
CA CYS A 245 11.56 11.70 3.90
C CYS A 245 11.09 12.04 2.50
N MET A 246 10.08 12.88 2.45
CA MET A 246 9.64 13.53 1.23
C MET A 246 10.23 14.95 1.20
N THR A 247 11.41 15.10 0.63
CA THR A 247 11.99 16.44 0.45
C THR A 247 11.14 17.26 -0.52
N LYS A 248 10.96 18.55 -0.26
CA LYS A 248 10.28 19.50 -1.16
C LYS A 248 10.93 19.59 -2.55
N VAL A 249 12.13 19.07 -2.70
CA VAL A 249 12.91 19.08 -3.93
C VAL A 249 12.83 17.68 -4.53
N GLY A 250 12.10 17.55 -5.62
CA GLY A 250 11.71 16.31 -6.34
C GLY A 250 12.82 15.40 -6.87
N LYS A 251 13.92 15.27 -6.16
CA LYS A 251 14.92 14.23 -6.37
C LYS A 251 14.89 13.31 -5.16
N SER A 252 14.57 12.05 -5.39
CA SER A 252 14.71 10.99 -4.39
C SER A 252 16.09 11.11 -3.75
N LEU A 253 16.15 11.16 -2.41
CA LEU A 253 17.42 11.17 -1.68
C LEU A 253 18.22 9.86 -1.96
N ILE A 254 17.54 8.80 -2.39
CA ILE A 254 18.16 7.56 -2.86
C ILE A 254 19.09 7.81 -4.05
N ALA A 255 18.76 8.75 -4.94
CA ALA A 255 19.64 9.14 -6.03
C ALA A 255 20.88 9.92 -5.56
N GLN A 256 20.80 10.64 -4.46
CA GLN A 256 21.93 11.40 -3.91
C GLN A 256 22.89 10.56 -3.05
N LEU A 257 22.44 9.42 -2.53
CA LEU A 257 23.28 8.46 -1.80
C LEU A 257 23.98 7.46 -2.70
N LYS A 258 23.65 7.42 -4.00
CA LYS A 258 24.31 6.55 -5.01
C LYS A 258 25.66 7.10 -5.49
N ASP A 259 25.97 8.35 -5.21
CA ASP A 259 27.21 9.01 -5.63
C ASP A 259 28.31 9.01 -4.53
N TYR A 260 28.21 8.11 -3.53
CA TYR A 260 29.22 7.90 -2.50
C TYR A 260 29.53 6.43 -2.29
#